data_f21261e333ac62ee37c2eb8fc31e63c8
#
_entry.id   f21261e333ac62ee37c2eb8fc31e63c8
#
_cell.length_a   1.000
_cell.length_b   1.000
_cell.length_c   1.000
_cell.angle_alpha   90.00
_cell.angle_beta   90.00
_cell.angle_gamma   90.00
#
_symmetry.space_group_name_H-M   'P 1'
#
loop_
_entity.id
_entity.type
_entity.pdbx_description
1 polymer ?
#
loop_
_entity_poly.entity_id
_entity_poly.type
_entity_poly.pdbx_seq_one_letter_code
_entity_poly.pdbx_strand_id
1 'polypeptide(L)'
;MNWDLIILFLILISFFIGLIFLVKRGPVYFARYRAKTFGLDLTIEEAEIVQKNFCTKKEFFEGVTGIWKHHKIPIEKLVNHFLASGNLFNIQEGINELKSRNKNVDFNILSAIDLAGKDLRMEIIACDHEWLLKTNEQENDSLKLFLEAKYKFGFPESIWADKQPEDIQRKIEEKIARFLNSWENSEPLKTEQFLRENILNIDFWEKELRVVLVQQNINSTKKR
;
A
#
# COMPACT_ATOMS: atom_id res chain seq x y z
N MET A 1 -29.92 -65.44 19.49
CA MET A 1 -29.48 -64.13 18.97
C MET A 1 -28.13 -64.35 18.32
N ASN A 2 -27.98 -64.10 17.03
CA ASN A 2 -26.77 -64.52 16.28
C ASN A 2 -25.69 -63.41 16.46
N TRP A 3 -24.80 -63.58 17.43
CA TRP A 3 -23.79 -62.60 17.81
C TRP A 3 -22.88 -62.23 16.64
N ASP A 4 -22.60 -63.12 15.72
CA ASP A 4 -21.76 -62.90 14.54
C ASP A 4 -22.41 -61.90 13.59
N LEU A 5 -23.73 -61.91 13.43
CA LEU A 5 -24.46 -60.91 12.63
C LEU A 5 -24.42 -59.51 13.26
N ILE A 6 -24.44 -59.43 14.59
CA ILE A 6 -24.38 -58.15 15.29
C ILE A 6 -22.98 -57.54 15.14
N ILE A 7 -21.93 -58.38 15.30
CA ILE A 7 -20.52 -57.96 15.14
C ILE A 7 -20.29 -57.46 13.69
N LEU A 8 -20.73 -58.23 12.70
CA LEU A 8 -20.62 -57.84 11.29
C LEU A 8 -21.30 -56.49 11.01
N PHE A 9 -22.50 -56.28 11.55
CA PHE A 9 -23.23 -55.05 11.38
C PHE A 9 -22.53 -53.85 12.01
N LEU A 10 -21.92 -54.01 13.21
CA LEU A 10 -21.17 -52.98 13.86
C LEU A 10 -19.87 -52.60 13.09
N ILE A 11 -19.17 -53.60 12.54
CA ILE A 11 -18.02 -53.38 11.67
C ILE A 11 -18.40 -52.59 10.43
N LEU A 12 -19.52 -52.95 9.81
CA LEU A 12 -20.03 -52.27 8.60
C LEU A 12 -20.42 -50.83 8.88
N ILE A 13 -21.12 -50.55 9.99
CA ILE A 13 -21.44 -49.19 10.43
C ILE A 13 -20.15 -48.38 10.68
N SER A 14 -19.20 -48.95 11.41
CA SER A 14 -17.91 -48.28 11.70
C SER A 14 -17.16 -47.95 10.42
N PHE A 15 -17.16 -48.87 9.46
CA PHE A 15 -16.57 -48.62 8.13
C PHE A 15 -17.24 -47.47 7.39
N PHE A 16 -18.58 -47.42 7.36
CA PHE A 16 -19.30 -46.33 6.71
C PHE A 16 -19.06 -44.97 7.41
N ILE A 17 -19.03 -44.93 8.74
CA ILE A 17 -18.70 -43.73 9.50
C ILE A 17 -17.27 -43.26 9.16
N GLY A 18 -16.33 -44.20 9.13
CA GLY A 18 -14.94 -43.91 8.72
C GLY A 18 -14.84 -43.36 7.30
N LEU A 19 -15.57 -43.95 6.36
CA LEU A 19 -15.64 -43.50 4.97
C LEU A 19 -16.21 -42.07 4.86
N ILE A 20 -17.30 -41.79 5.55
CA ILE A 20 -17.91 -40.44 5.58
C ILE A 20 -16.93 -39.41 6.15
N PHE A 21 -16.23 -39.76 7.23
CA PHE A 21 -15.21 -38.90 7.82
C PHE A 21 -14.06 -38.63 6.83
N LEU A 22 -13.59 -39.67 6.16
CA LEU A 22 -12.51 -39.59 5.18
C LEU A 22 -12.89 -38.72 3.98
N VAL A 23 -14.10 -38.86 3.47
CA VAL A 23 -14.60 -38.04 2.36
C VAL A 23 -14.77 -36.56 2.77
N LYS A 24 -15.29 -36.29 3.97
CA LYS A 24 -15.52 -34.91 4.45
C LYS A 24 -14.24 -34.21 4.90
N ARG A 25 -13.36 -34.90 5.62
CA ARG A 25 -12.18 -34.29 6.23
C ARG A 25 -10.86 -34.56 5.47
N GLY A 26 -10.82 -35.64 4.69
CA GLY A 26 -9.62 -36.02 3.91
C GLY A 26 -9.08 -34.89 3.05
N PRO A 27 -9.91 -34.16 2.28
CA PRO A 27 -9.43 -33.03 1.46
C PRO A 27 -8.77 -31.92 2.28
N VAL A 28 -9.27 -31.63 3.50
CA VAL A 28 -8.70 -30.61 4.40
C VAL A 28 -7.32 -31.07 4.90
N TYR A 29 -7.20 -32.33 5.33
CA TYR A 29 -5.91 -32.87 5.75
C TYR A 29 -4.91 -32.96 4.59
N PHE A 30 -5.38 -33.25 3.39
CA PHE A 30 -4.56 -33.22 2.19
C PHE A 30 -4.05 -31.81 1.87
N ALA A 31 -4.92 -30.78 1.94
CA ALA A 31 -4.52 -29.39 1.76
C ALA A 31 -3.47 -28.98 2.80
N ARG A 32 -3.68 -29.34 4.07
CA ARG A 32 -2.70 -29.09 5.15
C ARG A 32 -1.36 -29.79 4.91
N TYR A 33 -1.41 -31.07 4.54
CA TYR A 33 -0.20 -31.82 4.20
C TYR A 33 0.56 -31.19 3.05
N ARG A 34 -0.16 -30.81 1.99
CA ARG A 34 0.44 -30.15 0.83
C ARG A 34 1.04 -28.77 1.21
N ALA A 35 0.36 -27.96 2.01
CA ALA A 35 0.91 -26.71 2.52
C ALA A 35 2.22 -26.93 3.28
N LYS A 36 2.27 -28.00 4.10
CA LYS A 36 3.48 -28.37 4.86
C LYS A 36 4.67 -28.71 3.96
N THR A 37 4.46 -29.29 2.77
CA THR A 37 5.55 -29.56 1.81
C THR A 37 6.17 -28.27 1.26
N PHE A 38 5.47 -27.14 1.36
CA PHE A 38 5.97 -25.79 1.02
C PHE A 38 6.47 -25.02 2.26
N GLY A 39 6.50 -25.66 3.43
CA GLY A 39 6.96 -25.02 4.67
C GLY A 39 5.90 -24.16 5.37
N LEU A 40 4.62 -24.34 5.03
CA LEU A 40 3.49 -23.66 5.66
C LEU A 40 2.82 -24.58 6.67
N ASP A 41 2.76 -24.16 7.93
CA ASP A 41 2.03 -24.88 8.97
C ASP A 41 0.65 -24.25 9.18
N LEU A 42 -0.30 -24.67 8.34
CA LEU A 42 -1.68 -24.21 8.42
C LEU A 42 -2.43 -24.89 9.56
N THR A 43 -3.29 -24.15 10.24
CA THR A 43 -4.30 -24.73 11.13
C THR A 43 -5.34 -25.53 10.33
N ILE A 44 -6.19 -26.28 10.99
CA ILE A 44 -7.27 -27.03 10.30
C ILE A 44 -8.24 -26.06 9.65
N GLU A 45 -8.57 -24.95 10.33
CA GLU A 45 -9.46 -23.92 9.82
C GLU A 45 -8.89 -23.22 8.58
N GLU A 46 -7.62 -22.87 8.61
CA GLU A 46 -6.93 -22.27 7.45
C GLU A 46 -6.85 -23.24 6.26
N ALA A 47 -6.57 -24.52 6.52
CA ALA A 47 -6.56 -25.55 5.50
C ALA A 47 -7.98 -25.78 4.91
N GLU A 48 -9.02 -25.64 5.73
CA GLU A 48 -10.42 -25.69 5.27
C GLU A 48 -10.76 -24.52 4.33
N ILE A 49 -10.30 -23.31 4.65
CA ILE A 49 -10.45 -22.14 3.78
C ILE A 49 -9.77 -22.38 2.43
N VAL A 50 -8.52 -22.83 2.45
CA VAL A 50 -7.75 -23.14 1.23
C VAL A 50 -8.44 -24.22 0.40
N GLN A 51 -8.94 -25.28 1.03
CA GLN A 51 -9.59 -26.38 0.36
C GLN A 51 -10.94 -25.98 -0.24
N LYS A 52 -11.79 -25.29 0.53
CA LYS A 52 -13.11 -24.82 0.06
C LYS A 52 -13.02 -23.90 -1.16
N ASN A 53 -11.96 -23.12 -1.25
CA ASN A 53 -11.72 -22.20 -2.34
C ASN A 53 -10.84 -22.78 -3.48
N PHE A 54 -10.58 -24.08 -3.44
CA PHE A 54 -9.76 -24.79 -4.43
C PHE A 54 -8.35 -24.19 -4.63
N CYS A 55 -7.84 -23.48 -3.64
CA CYS A 55 -6.50 -22.86 -3.66
C CYS A 55 -5.39 -23.87 -3.30
N THR A 56 -5.48 -25.10 -3.83
CA THR A 56 -4.49 -26.16 -3.57
C THR A 56 -3.41 -26.25 -4.65
N LYS A 57 -3.33 -25.26 -5.54
CA LYS A 57 -2.32 -25.18 -6.60
C LYS A 57 -0.94 -24.83 -6.03
N LYS A 58 0.10 -25.25 -6.74
CA LYS A 58 1.49 -25.03 -6.39
C LYS A 58 1.81 -23.52 -6.26
N GLU A 59 1.37 -22.76 -7.24
CA GLU A 59 1.62 -21.31 -7.34
C GLU A 59 1.07 -20.54 -6.11
N PHE A 60 -0.10 -20.97 -5.60
CA PHE A 60 -0.66 -20.39 -4.39
C PHE A 60 0.25 -20.63 -3.18
N PHE A 61 0.67 -21.88 -2.94
CA PHE A 61 1.50 -22.20 -1.79
C PHE A 61 2.89 -21.54 -1.86
N GLU A 62 3.51 -21.50 -3.04
CA GLU A 62 4.79 -20.82 -3.23
C GLU A 62 4.69 -19.32 -2.91
N GLY A 63 3.68 -18.63 -3.46
CA GLY A 63 3.45 -17.23 -3.19
C GLY A 63 3.15 -16.94 -1.71
N VAL A 64 2.27 -17.74 -1.09
CA VAL A 64 1.97 -17.62 0.34
C VAL A 64 3.21 -17.84 1.20
N THR A 65 4.04 -18.84 0.89
CA THR A 65 5.26 -19.13 1.65
C THR A 65 6.22 -17.95 1.64
N GLY A 66 6.37 -17.30 0.50
CA GLY A 66 7.21 -16.13 0.39
C GLY A 66 6.75 -14.97 1.27
N ILE A 67 5.45 -14.76 1.33
CA ILE A 67 4.84 -13.71 2.16
C ILE A 67 4.95 -14.08 3.66
N TRP A 68 4.58 -15.30 4.06
CA TRP A 68 4.53 -15.74 5.46
C TRP A 68 5.88 -15.80 6.17
N LYS A 69 6.98 -15.96 5.44
CA LYS A 69 8.31 -15.84 6.03
C LYS A 69 8.56 -14.50 6.70
N HIS A 70 7.88 -13.48 6.24
CA HIS A 70 8.13 -12.09 6.64
C HIS A 70 6.95 -11.43 7.31
N HIS A 71 5.72 -11.81 6.94
CA HIS A 71 4.48 -11.19 7.42
C HIS A 71 3.39 -12.23 7.62
N LYS A 72 2.79 -12.26 8.82
CA LYS A 72 1.62 -13.11 9.09
C LYS A 72 0.34 -12.42 8.63
N ILE A 73 0.05 -12.55 7.35
CA ILE A 73 -1.21 -12.08 6.78
C ILE A 73 -2.23 -13.21 6.91
N PRO A 74 -3.49 -12.93 7.35
CA PRO A 74 -4.54 -13.95 7.42
C PRO A 74 -4.69 -14.69 6.10
N ILE A 75 -4.74 -16.03 6.15
CA ILE A 75 -4.82 -16.88 4.96
C ILE A 75 -6.01 -16.55 4.07
N GLU A 76 -7.13 -16.16 4.68
CA GLU A 76 -8.34 -15.74 3.99
C GLU A 76 -8.11 -14.55 3.05
N LYS A 77 -7.33 -13.55 3.47
CA LYS A 77 -6.97 -12.40 2.63
C LYS A 77 -6.14 -12.82 1.42
N LEU A 78 -5.19 -13.74 1.61
CA LEU A 78 -4.35 -14.26 0.54
C LEU A 78 -5.16 -15.10 -0.45
N VAL A 79 -6.09 -15.92 0.06
CA VAL A 79 -7.02 -16.70 -0.76
C VAL A 79 -7.90 -15.77 -1.59
N ASN A 80 -8.52 -14.76 -0.98
CA ASN A 80 -9.39 -13.81 -1.67
C ASN A 80 -8.63 -13.04 -2.76
N HIS A 81 -7.40 -12.60 -2.47
CA HIS A 81 -6.55 -11.95 -3.45
C HIS A 81 -6.21 -12.87 -4.64
N PHE A 82 -5.83 -14.11 -4.37
CA PHE A 82 -5.52 -15.10 -5.41
C PHE A 82 -6.75 -15.43 -6.27
N LEU A 83 -7.92 -15.56 -5.67
CA LEU A 83 -9.19 -15.79 -6.38
C LEU A 83 -9.59 -14.62 -7.28
N ALA A 84 -9.26 -13.40 -6.87
CA ALA A 84 -9.44 -12.20 -7.69
C ALA A 84 -8.41 -12.07 -8.82
N SER A 85 -7.63 -13.13 -9.10
CA SER A 85 -6.55 -13.16 -10.09
C SER A 85 -5.34 -12.28 -9.73
N GLY A 86 -5.17 -11.96 -8.45
CA GLY A 86 -4.02 -11.24 -7.96
C GLY A 86 -2.75 -12.10 -7.96
N ASN A 87 -1.61 -11.44 -8.05
CA ASN A 87 -0.30 -12.06 -8.11
C ASN A 87 0.42 -12.01 -6.76
N LEU A 88 0.42 -13.14 -6.04
CA LEU A 88 1.07 -13.25 -4.72
C LEU A 88 2.58 -12.99 -4.78
N PHE A 89 3.25 -13.26 -5.89
CA PHE A 89 4.69 -12.97 -6.05
C PHE A 89 4.93 -11.46 -6.15
N ASN A 90 4.08 -10.73 -6.87
CA ASN A 90 4.14 -9.26 -6.91
C ASN A 90 3.92 -8.65 -5.51
N ILE A 91 2.95 -9.17 -4.73
CA ILE A 91 2.77 -8.80 -3.32
C ILE A 91 4.04 -9.07 -2.50
N GLN A 92 4.65 -10.25 -2.67
CA GLN A 92 5.88 -10.60 -1.97
C GLN A 92 7.03 -9.63 -2.28
N GLU A 93 7.23 -9.31 -3.57
CA GLU A 93 8.27 -8.38 -3.99
C GLU A 93 8.02 -6.97 -3.42
N GLY A 94 6.77 -6.49 -3.46
CA GLY A 94 6.39 -5.23 -2.85
C GLY A 94 6.66 -5.18 -1.35
N ILE A 95 6.29 -6.22 -0.61
CA ILE A 95 6.56 -6.34 0.83
C ILE A 95 8.06 -6.32 1.12
N ASN A 96 8.87 -7.05 0.35
CA ASN A 96 10.31 -7.07 0.52
C ASN A 96 10.94 -5.69 0.27
N GLU A 97 10.48 -4.99 -0.75
CA GLU A 97 10.94 -3.64 -1.07
C GLU A 97 10.57 -2.63 0.03
N LEU A 98 9.32 -2.67 0.54
CA LEU A 98 8.90 -1.83 1.66
C LEU A 98 9.72 -2.10 2.93
N LYS A 99 10.00 -3.38 3.21
CA LYS A 99 10.80 -3.77 4.37
C LYS A 99 12.24 -3.26 4.27
N SER A 100 12.85 -3.30 3.09
CA SER A 100 14.20 -2.75 2.87
C SER A 100 14.28 -1.26 3.18
N ARG A 101 13.13 -0.56 3.10
CA ARG A 101 12.97 0.88 3.37
C ARG A 101 12.40 1.20 4.76
N ASN A 102 12.26 0.18 5.63
CA ASN A 102 11.61 0.30 6.95
C ASN A 102 10.19 0.88 6.88
N LYS A 103 9.47 0.66 5.76
CA LYS A 103 8.07 1.08 5.58
C LYS A 103 7.14 -0.10 5.79
N ASN A 104 5.97 0.18 6.35
CA ASN A 104 4.90 -0.80 6.51
C ASN A 104 3.62 -0.26 5.89
N VAL A 105 2.99 -1.06 5.03
CA VAL A 105 1.74 -0.70 4.35
C VAL A 105 0.72 -1.81 4.53
N ASP A 106 -0.55 -1.47 4.66
CA ASP A 106 -1.63 -2.45 4.81
C ASP A 106 -1.73 -3.35 3.58
N PHE A 107 -1.94 -4.64 3.82
CA PHE A 107 -2.09 -5.63 2.75
C PHE A 107 -3.21 -5.28 1.76
N ASN A 108 -4.31 -4.67 2.22
CA ASN A 108 -5.42 -4.33 1.32
C ASN A 108 -4.98 -3.28 0.27
N ILE A 109 -4.09 -2.38 0.64
CA ILE A 109 -3.52 -1.38 -0.28
C ILE A 109 -2.64 -2.07 -1.32
N LEU A 110 -1.73 -2.94 -0.89
CA LEU A 110 -0.88 -3.71 -1.80
C LEU A 110 -1.71 -4.57 -2.75
N SER A 111 -2.74 -5.24 -2.20
CA SER A 111 -3.67 -6.05 -2.97
C SER A 111 -4.42 -5.23 -4.04
N ALA A 112 -4.87 -4.03 -3.70
CA ALA A 112 -5.58 -3.16 -4.64
C ALA A 112 -4.67 -2.67 -5.77
N ILE A 113 -3.41 -2.34 -5.48
CA ILE A 113 -2.40 -1.93 -6.46
C ILE A 113 -2.08 -3.08 -7.42
N ASP A 114 -1.87 -4.28 -6.88
CA ASP A 114 -1.61 -5.49 -7.68
C ASP A 114 -2.79 -5.84 -8.59
N LEU A 115 -4.02 -5.80 -8.05
CA LEU A 115 -5.24 -6.05 -8.83
C LEU A 115 -5.49 -4.98 -9.91
N ALA A 116 -4.94 -3.79 -9.75
CA ALA A 116 -4.90 -2.77 -10.82
C ALA A 116 -3.85 -3.06 -11.90
N GLY A 117 -3.14 -4.20 -11.81
CA GLY A 117 -2.14 -4.64 -12.80
C GLY A 117 -0.80 -3.91 -12.69
N LYS A 118 -0.51 -3.25 -11.56
CA LYS A 118 0.74 -2.52 -11.34
C LYS A 118 1.81 -3.40 -10.71
N ASP A 119 3.06 -3.19 -11.11
CA ASP A 119 4.22 -3.79 -10.49
C ASP A 119 4.54 -3.05 -9.19
N LEU A 120 4.28 -3.71 -8.05
CA LEU A 120 4.44 -3.11 -6.71
C LEU A 120 5.88 -2.68 -6.43
N ARG A 121 6.85 -3.47 -6.84
CA ARG A 121 8.27 -3.14 -6.62
C ARG A 121 8.64 -1.88 -7.39
N MET A 122 8.25 -1.80 -8.66
CA MET A 122 8.54 -0.64 -9.50
C MET A 122 7.82 0.61 -9.00
N GLU A 123 6.57 0.50 -8.58
CA GLU A 123 5.81 1.62 -8.01
C GLU A 123 6.45 2.14 -6.70
N ILE A 124 6.91 1.24 -5.82
CA ILE A 124 7.60 1.63 -4.58
C ILE A 124 8.94 2.31 -4.89
N ILE A 125 9.70 1.82 -5.88
CA ILE A 125 10.96 2.44 -6.31
C ILE A 125 10.70 3.83 -6.91
N ALA A 126 9.66 3.96 -7.73
CA ALA A 126 9.31 5.24 -8.35
C ALA A 126 8.96 6.33 -7.34
N CYS A 127 8.43 5.96 -6.16
CA CYS A 127 8.14 6.91 -5.09
C CYS A 127 9.38 7.57 -4.47
N ASP A 128 10.57 7.02 -4.68
CA ASP A 128 11.81 7.64 -4.21
C ASP A 128 12.34 8.71 -5.17
N HIS A 129 11.71 8.85 -6.32
CA HIS A 129 12.11 9.89 -7.27
C HIS A 129 11.90 11.28 -6.66
N GLU A 130 12.97 12.07 -6.65
CA GLU A 130 12.94 13.44 -6.16
C GLU A 130 12.53 14.37 -7.30
N TRP A 131 11.43 15.08 -7.11
CA TRP A 131 10.93 16.06 -8.07
C TRP A 131 11.37 17.45 -7.68
N LEU A 132 11.77 18.25 -8.64
CA LEU A 132 12.03 19.66 -8.46
C LEU A 132 10.78 20.44 -8.90
N LEU A 133 10.13 21.08 -7.94
CA LEU A 133 9.04 22.00 -8.20
C LEU A 133 9.62 23.43 -8.26
N LYS A 134 9.32 24.12 -9.34
CA LYS A 134 9.63 25.55 -9.48
C LYS A 134 8.39 26.26 -9.95
N THR A 135 7.86 27.15 -9.10
CA THR A 135 6.71 27.97 -9.49
C THR A 135 7.17 29.18 -10.31
N ASN A 136 6.23 29.70 -11.10
CA ASN A 136 6.44 30.99 -11.73
C ASN A 136 6.55 32.09 -10.67
N GLU A 137 7.31 33.14 -10.98
CA GLU A 137 7.38 34.33 -10.15
C GLU A 137 6.02 35.04 -10.17
N GLN A 138 5.52 35.32 -8.98
CA GLN A 138 4.33 36.11 -8.78
C GLN A 138 4.66 37.32 -7.94
N GLU A 139 4.19 38.48 -8.34
CA GLU A 139 4.53 39.72 -7.68
C GLU A 139 3.29 40.60 -7.47
N ASN A 140 3.32 41.40 -6.43
CA ASN A 140 2.48 42.54 -6.21
C ASN A 140 3.38 43.77 -5.98
N ASP A 141 2.78 44.95 -5.69
CA ASP A 141 3.51 46.22 -5.53
C ASP A 141 4.59 46.18 -4.43
N SER A 142 4.56 45.22 -3.54
CA SER A 142 5.42 45.14 -2.34
C SER A 142 6.21 43.87 -2.19
N LEU A 143 5.80 42.79 -2.87
CA LEU A 143 6.35 41.48 -2.62
C LEU A 143 6.45 40.64 -3.91
N LYS A 144 7.60 40.01 -4.10
CA LYS A 144 7.82 39.06 -5.17
C LYS A 144 8.06 37.66 -4.57
N LEU A 145 7.28 36.70 -4.97
CA LEU A 145 7.34 35.33 -4.46
C LEU A 145 7.50 34.31 -5.57
N PHE A 146 8.39 33.39 -5.36
CA PHE A 146 8.44 32.14 -6.09
C PHE A 146 8.85 31.01 -5.13
N LEU A 147 8.50 29.79 -5.45
CA LEU A 147 8.82 28.62 -4.66
C LEU A 147 9.72 27.68 -5.48
N GLU A 148 10.85 27.30 -4.89
CA GLU A 148 11.60 26.14 -5.33
C GLU A 148 11.54 25.08 -4.21
N ALA A 149 11.07 23.90 -4.54
CA ALA A 149 10.95 22.81 -3.58
C ALA A 149 11.35 21.48 -4.21
N LYS A 150 12.06 20.69 -3.44
CA LYS A 150 12.27 19.27 -3.76
C LYS A 150 11.26 18.46 -2.98
N TYR A 151 10.56 17.56 -3.66
CA TYR A 151 9.57 16.75 -3.01
C TYR A 151 9.64 15.29 -3.48
N LYS A 152 9.20 14.40 -2.62
CA LYS A 152 8.98 12.99 -2.94
C LYS A 152 7.52 12.65 -2.64
N PHE A 153 6.95 11.84 -3.48
CA PHE A 153 5.64 11.27 -3.16
C PHE A 153 5.81 10.09 -2.20
N GLY A 154 4.99 10.08 -1.15
CA GLY A 154 4.90 8.90 -0.30
C GLY A 154 4.19 7.75 -1.04
N PHE A 155 4.68 6.53 -0.85
CA PHE A 155 3.93 5.33 -1.19
C PHE A 155 2.95 5.03 -0.04
N PRO A 156 1.67 4.75 -0.26
CA PRO A 156 1.02 4.48 -1.55
C PRO A 156 0.31 5.69 -2.19
N GLU A 157 0.35 6.88 -1.59
CA GLU A 157 -0.42 8.05 -2.00
C GLU A 157 -0.11 8.48 -3.44
N SER A 158 1.14 8.28 -3.86
CA SER A 158 1.60 8.58 -5.22
C SER A 158 0.86 7.81 -6.30
N ILE A 159 0.38 6.60 -5.99
CA ILE A 159 -0.27 5.72 -6.97
C ILE A 159 -1.73 6.08 -7.17
N TRP A 160 -2.40 6.54 -6.08
CA TRP A 160 -3.82 6.90 -6.11
C TRP A 160 -4.06 8.33 -6.57
N ALA A 161 -3.02 9.15 -6.52
CA ALA A 161 -3.12 10.50 -7.01
C ALA A 161 -2.81 10.50 -8.50
N ASP A 162 -3.79 10.77 -9.34
CA ASP A 162 -3.59 11.26 -10.72
C ASP A 162 -2.96 12.67 -10.68
N LYS A 163 -1.92 12.82 -9.84
CA LYS A 163 -1.29 14.11 -9.60
C LYS A 163 -0.04 14.19 -10.44
N GLN A 164 -0.22 14.72 -11.62
CA GLN A 164 0.91 15.14 -12.41
C GLN A 164 1.64 16.29 -11.67
N PRO A 165 2.98 16.37 -11.80
CA PRO A 165 3.75 17.46 -11.20
C PRO A 165 3.19 18.84 -11.53
N GLU A 166 2.65 19.02 -12.75
CA GLU A 166 2.04 20.25 -13.26
C GLU A 166 0.78 20.64 -12.49
N ASP A 167 -0.04 19.67 -12.07
CA ASP A 167 -1.25 19.93 -11.27
C ASP A 167 -0.90 20.40 -9.86
N ILE A 168 0.18 19.86 -9.29
CA ILE A 168 0.70 20.29 -7.99
C ILE A 168 1.24 21.71 -8.10
N GLN A 169 2.05 21.98 -9.12
CA GLN A 169 2.58 23.30 -9.40
C GLN A 169 1.46 24.32 -9.50
N ARG A 170 0.45 24.06 -10.34
CA ARG A 170 -0.71 24.95 -10.51
C ARG A 170 -1.42 25.23 -9.19
N LYS A 171 -1.69 24.21 -8.36
CA LYS A 171 -2.34 24.40 -7.05
C LYS A 171 -1.52 25.25 -6.10
N ILE A 172 -0.20 25.12 -6.15
CA ILE A 172 0.69 25.95 -5.33
C ILE A 172 0.69 27.38 -5.86
N GLU A 173 0.79 27.59 -7.16
CA GLU A 173 0.70 28.93 -7.78
C GLU A 173 -0.60 29.62 -7.45
N GLU A 174 -1.74 28.92 -7.50
CA GLU A 174 -3.03 29.47 -7.08
C GLU A 174 -3.05 29.87 -5.59
N LYS A 175 -2.40 29.10 -4.71
CA LYS A 175 -2.30 29.46 -3.30
C LYS A 175 -1.39 30.68 -3.09
N ILE A 176 -0.27 30.77 -3.81
CA ILE A 176 0.63 31.93 -3.77
C ILE A 176 -0.13 33.18 -4.24
N ALA A 177 -0.84 33.08 -5.35
CA ALA A 177 -1.63 34.20 -5.88
C ALA A 177 -2.70 34.69 -4.88
N ARG A 178 -3.44 33.77 -4.26
CA ARG A 178 -4.42 34.14 -3.21
C ARG A 178 -3.74 34.82 -2.03
N PHE A 179 -2.58 34.32 -1.60
CA PHE A 179 -1.80 34.92 -0.53
C PHE A 179 -1.37 36.34 -0.89
N LEU A 180 -0.79 36.56 -2.08
CA LEU A 180 -0.37 37.86 -2.54
C LEU A 180 -1.55 38.89 -2.62
N ASN A 181 -2.73 38.42 -3.04
CA ASN A 181 -3.93 39.24 -3.11
C ASN A 181 -4.49 39.60 -1.73
N SER A 182 -4.28 38.76 -0.72
CA SER A 182 -4.69 39.03 0.67
C SER A 182 -3.61 39.68 1.52
N TRP A 183 -2.46 39.98 0.95
CA TRP A 183 -1.32 40.49 1.65
C TRP A 183 -1.53 41.99 2.04
N GLU A 184 -1.62 42.23 3.34
CA GLU A 184 -1.61 43.56 3.94
C GLU A 184 -0.36 43.72 4.79
N ASN A 185 0.70 44.33 4.24
CA ASN A 185 1.90 44.85 4.91
C ASN A 185 2.34 44.14 6.23
N SER A 186 2.38 42.83 6.26
CA SER A 186 2.85 42.08 7.42
C SER A 186 4.36 41.93 7.41
N GLU A 187 4.96 41.70 8.59
CA GLU A 187 6.40 41.53 8.73
C GLU A 187 6.93 40.32 7.97
N PRO A 188 8.16 40.37 7.39
CA PRO A 188 8.76 39.30 6.59
C PRO A 188 8.76 37.91 7.27
N LEU A 189 8.99 37.88 8.58
CA LEU A 189 9.00 36.63 9.36
C LEU A 189 7.61 35.94 9.41
N LYS A 190 6.54 36.75 9.50
CA LYS A 190 5.18 36.21 9.48
C LYS A 190 4.80 35.65 8.11
N THR A 191 5.38 36.18 7.05
CA THR A 191 5.20 35.70 5.68
C THR A 191 5.79 34.31 5.52
N GLU A 192 7.00 34.10 5.98
CA GLU A 192 7.67 32.80 5.89
C GLU A 192 6.93 31.74 6.68
N GLN A 193 6.50 32.06 7.90
CA GLN A 193 5.70 31.16 8.72
C GLN A 193 4.37 30.81 8.08
N PHE A 194 3.66 31.84 7.56
CA PHE A 194 2.39 31.64 6.86
C PHE A 194 2.55 30.75 5.62
N LEU A 195 3.60 30.96 4.83
CA LEU A 195 3.89 30.14 3.65
C LEU A 195 4.18 28.70 4.05
N ARG A 196 4.98 28.49 5.08
CA ARG A 196 5.26 27.16 5.62
C ARG A 196 3.97 26.44 6.08
N GLU A 197 3.12 27.13 6.82
CA GLU A 197 1.90 26.55 7.39
C GLU A 197 0.81 26.29 6.33
N ASN A 198 0.68 27.14 5.34
CA ASN A 198 -0.44 27.09 4.39
C ASN A 198 -0.09 26.52 3.02
N ILE A 199 1.14 26.69 2.56
CA ILE A 199 1.58 26.16 1.26
C ILE A 199 2.22 24.79 1.43
N LEU A 200 2.94 24.58 2.52
CA LEU A 200 3.68 23.37 2.80
C LEU A 200 2.86 22.32 3.56
N ASN A 201 1.75 22.71 4.16
CA ASN A 201 0.81 21.80 4.81
C ASN A 201 -0.17 21.23 3.76
N ILE A 202 0.38 20.65 2.72
CA ILE A 202 -0.37 19.85 1.76
C ILE A 202 -0.24 18.40 2.25
N ASP A 203 -1.36 17.75 2.55
CA ASP A 203 -1.48 16.41 3.16
C ASP A 203 -0.79 15.25 2.41
N PHE A 204 0.01 15.54 1.39
CA PHE A 204 0.62 14.56 0.48
C PHE A 204 2.13 14.45 0.59
N TRP A 205 2.76 15.22 1.49
CA TRP A 205 4.21 15.33 1.51
C TRP A 205 4.78 14.53 2.68
N GLU A 206 5.61 13.55 2.40
CA GLU A 206 6.52 13.05 3.43
C GLU A 206 7.43 14.20 3.88
N LYS A 207 7.74 14.25 5.18
CA LYS A 207 8.36 15.37 5.91
C LYS A 207 9.74 15.87 5.43
N GLU A 208 10.21 15.52 4.25
CA GLU A 208 11.53 15.93 3.74
C GLU A 208 11.47 17.08 2.73
N LEU A 209 10.53 17.99 2.91
CA LEU A 209 10.45 19.17 2.08
C LEU A 209 11.57 20.16 2.47
N ARG A 210 12.61 20.26 1.66
CA ARG A 210 13.56 21.39 1.73
C ARG A 210 13.03 22.52 0.88
N VAL A 211 12.36 23.47 1.52
CA VAL A 211 11.90 24.70 0.86
C VAL A 211 12.99 25.75 0.92
N VAL A 212 13.40 26.22 -0.25
CA VAL A 212 14.21 27.42 -0.36
C VAL A 212 13.26 28.55 -0.76
N LEU A 213 12.82 29.32 0.23
CA LEU A 213 12.09 30.56 0.02
C LEU A 213 13.11 31.67 -0.27
N VAL A 214 13.08 32.22 -1.47
CA VAL A 214 13.85 33.43 -1.78
C VAL A 214 12.89 34.61 -1.78
N GLN A 215 12.98 35.40 -0.73
CA GLN A 215 12.25 36.65 -0.60
C GLN A 215 13.15 37.78 -1.11
N GLN A 216 12.74 38.46 -2.18
CA GLN A 216 13.34 39.72 -2.57
C GLN A 216 12.46 40.86 -2.10
N ASN A 217 12.92 41.60 -1.10
CA ASN A 217 12.36 42.90 -0.78
C ASN A 217 12.64 43.88 -1.93
N ILE A 218 11.61 44.21 -2.67
CA ILE A 218 11.72 45.36 -3.58
C ILE A 218 11.70 46.62 -2.68
N ASN A 219 12.86 47.13 -2.38
CA ASN A 219 12.93 48.41 -1.73
C ASN A 219 12.16 49.43 -2.59
N SER A 220 11.01 49.84 -2.11
CA SER A 220 10.30 50.95 -2.67
C SER A 220 11.22 52.18 -2.61
N THR A 221 11.91 52.44 -3.67
CA THR A 221 12.49 53.74 -3.91
C THR A 221 11.31 54.73 -4.01
N LYS A 222 10.90 55.25 -2.87
CA LYS A 222 10.08 56.46 -2.83
C LYS A 222 10.87 57.53 -3.62
N LYS A 223 10.54 57.73 -4.87
CA LYS A 223 10.85 58.98 -5.53
C LYS A 223 10.04 60.09 -4.84
N ARG A 224 10.74 60.97 -4.19
CA ARG A 224 10.23 62.28 -3.83
C ARG A 224 9.92 63.06 -5.07
#